data_e623fb1badaebd4f706c9701308bc471
#
_entry.id   e623fb1badaebd4f706c9701308bc471
#
_cell.length_a   1.000
_cell.length_b   1.000
_cell.length_c   1.000
_cell.angle_alpha   90.00
_cell.angle_beta   90.00
_cell.angle_gamma   90.00
#
_symmetry.space_group_name_H-M   'P 1'
#
loop_
_entity.id
_entity.type
_entity.pdbx_description
1 polymer ?
#
loop_
_entity_poly.entity_id
_entity_poly.type
_entity_poly.pdbx_seq_one_letter_code
_entity_poly.pdbx_strand_id
1 'polypeptide(L)'
;MKTFNVCIVGGGSTYTLGFLKSFVRLREEFPLKKLVLFDIDAERQEPIGKYGEILFKERFPELEFSYTTDVKEAYEGMDFIFMQMRAGGLKMRAKDEHIPLSMGLIGQETCGAGGMAYGLRSCVDMIKAVHDIRTYAPNAWILNYSNPAAIVAEALRREFPDDKRILNICDQPENVVRSVSRLLGCKWEDLDPVYFGLNHYGWFTHVYDAHTGEDLLPKVREMVKEKGFLPQDAEQRDQSWLDTYGMVQTIMADFPEFLPNTYDQYYLYPDYKVSHLDPNFTRADEVMAGREKRVFTECAEVIKEGKLGDKFHAISDAHAEMMIKVAEAIAYNKNDRHILIVENNGASFINT
;
A
#
# COMPACT_ATOMS: atom_id res chain seq x y z
N MET A 1 10.27 -23.77 14.07
CA MET A 1 10.29 -22.34 13.72
C MET A 1 9.06 -21.69 14.35
N LYS A 2 9.14 -20.43 14.80
CA LYS A 2 7.97 -19.73 15.36
C LYS A 2 6.99 -19.47 14.22
N THR A 3 5.71 -19.79 14.40
CA THR A 3 4.64 -19.54 13.44
C THR A 3 3.74 -18.43 13.96
N PHE A 4 3.04 -17.72 13.05
CA PHE A 4 2.25 -16.53 13.37
C PHE A 4 0.80 -16.69 12.96
N ASN A 5 -0.08 -16.04 13.73
CA ASN A 5 -1.49 -15.85 13.38
C ASN A 5 -1.67 -14.44 12.82
N VAL A 6 -2.23 -14.33 11.63
CA VAL A 6 -2.42 -13.05 10.91
C VAL A 6 -3.89 -12.87 10.56
N CYS A 7 -4.39 -11.65 10.73
CA CYS A 7 -5.66 -11.23 10.16
C CYS A 7 -5.44 -10.11 9.13
N ILE A 8 -6.13 -10.21 7.98
CA ILE A 8 -6.20 -9.14 6.97
C ILE A 8 -7.56 -8.46 7.11
N VAL A 9 -7.56 -7.18 7.51
CA VAL A 9 -8.75 -6.32 7.59
C VAL A 9 -8.96 -5.62 6.26
N GLY A 10 -10.16 -5.74 5.70
CA GLY A 10 -10.46 -5.39 4.31
C GLY A 10 -10.23 -6.60 3.39
N GLY A 11 -10.66 -7.79 3.83
CA GLY A 11 -10.50 -9.05 3.10
C GLY A 11 -11.11 -9.06 1.70
N GLY A 12 -12.15 -8.25 1.45
CA GLY A 12 -12.77 -8.02 0.14
C GLY A 12 -11.99 -7.08 -0.79
N SER A 13 -10.80 -6.62 -0.41
CA SER A 13 -9.96 -5.74 -1.24
C SER A 13 -9.40 -6.46 -2.46
N THR A 14 -9.26 -5.73 -3.58
CA THR A 14 -8.60 -6.23 -4.79
C THR A 14 -7.10 -6.50 -4.59
N TYR A 15 -6.50 -6.05 -3.52
CA TYR A 15 -5.12 -6.36 -3.15
C TYR A 15 -4.97 -7.67 -2.38
N THR A 16 -6.07 -8.23 -1.85
CA THR A 16 -6.01 -9.43 -1.00
C THR A 16 -5.40 -10.61 -1.72
N LEU A 17 -5.68 -10.82 -3.01
CA LEU A 17 -5.05 -11.91 -3.76
C LEU A 17 -3.51 -11.82 -3.78
N GLY A 18 -2.97 -10.61 -3.82
CA GLY A 18 -1.53 -10.37 -3.69
C GLY A 18 -0.98 -10.85 -2.35
N PHE A 19 -1.69 -10.55 -1.25
CA PHE A 19 -1.32 -11.06 0.08
C PHE A 19 -1.36 -12.59 0.15
N LEU A 20 -2.44 -13.21 -0.32
CA LEU A 20 -2.58 -14.66 -0.30
C LEU A 20 -1.43 -15.35 -1.05
N LYS A 21 -1.08 -14.84 -2.23
CA LYS A 21 0.04 -15.33 -3.05
C LYS A 21 1.40 -15.09 -2.39
N SER A 22 1.59 -13.92 -1.77
CA SER A 22 2.84 -13.59 -1.07
C SER A 22 3.07 -14.48 0.16
N PHE A 23 2.03 -14.80 0.92
CA PHE A 23 2.15 -15.74 2.04
C PHE A 23 2.55 -17.16 1.60
N VAL A 24 2.11 -17.61 0.44
CA VAL A 24 2.58 -18.89 -0.13
C VAL A 24 4.07 -18.80 -0.50
N ARG A 25 4.50 -17.70 -1.13
CA ARG A 25 5.90 -17.53 -1.55
C ARG A 25 6.87 -17.37 -0.38
N LEU A 26 6.46 -16.58 0.62
CA LEU A 26 7.30 -16.19 1.76
C LEU A 26 7.06 -17.08 3.00
N ARG A 27 6.52 -18.29 2.80
CA ARG A 27 6.17 -19.20 3.91
C ARG A 27 7.37 -19.67 4.73
N GLU A 28 8.56 -19.68 4.14
CA GLU A 28 9.79 -20.06 4.84
C GLU A 28 10.35 -18.88 5.66
N GLU A 29 10.19 -17.64 5.17
CA GLU A 29 10.65 -16.42 5.83
C GLU A 29 9.69 -15.97 6.91
N PHE A 30 8.38 -16.03 6.63
CA PHE A 30 7.32 -15.64 7.55
C PHE A 30 6.25 -16.73 7.67
N PRO A 31 6.52 -17.83 8.40
CA PRO A 31 5.64 -18.98 8.48
C PRO A 31 4.35 -18.67 9.26
N LEU A 32 3.22 -18.91 8.62
CA LEU A 32 1.90 -18.76 9.23
C LEU A 32 1.40 -20.09 9.80
N LYS A 33 0.70 -19.98 10.95
CA LYS A 33 -0.17 -21.02 11.47
C LYS A 33 -1.60 -20.79 11.07
N LYS A 34 -2.09 -19.54 11.21
CA LYS A 34 -3.47 -19.14 10.94
C LYS A 34 -3.50 -17.86 10.13
N LEU A 35 -4.39 -17.80 9.14
CA LEU A 35 -4.71 -16.60 8.37
C LEU A 35 -6.22 -16.42 8.31
N VAL A 36 -6.70 -15.24 8.74
CA VAL A 36 -8.10 -14.88 8.67
C VAL A 36 -8.29 -13.66 7.78
N LEU A 37 -9.26 -13.71 6.88
CA LEU A 37 -9.74 -12.49 6.21
C LEU A 37 -10.94 -11.96 6.97
N PHE A 38 -10.94 -10.65 7.23
CA PHE A 38 -12.06 -9.95 7.82
C PHE A 38 -12.53 -8.83 6.91
N ASP A 39 -13.81 -8.78 6.62
CA ASP A 39 -14.47 -7.66 5.96
C ASP A 39 -15.88 -7.48 6.54
N ILE A 40 -16.39 -6.26 6.50
CA ILE A 40 -17.78 -5.99 6.87
C ILE A 40 -18.77 -6.32 5.75
N ASP A 41 -18.27 -6.46 4.52
CA ASP A 41 -19.02 -6.80 3.31
C ASP A 41 -18.80 -8.27 2.94
N ALA A 42 -19.71 -9.14 3.43
CA ALA A 42 -19.65 -10.58 3.20
C ALA A 42 -19.71 -10.94 1.71
N GLU A 43 -20.58 -10.26 0.93
CA GLU A 43 -20.77 -10.55 -0.49
C GLU A 43 -19.50 -10.23 -1.29
N ARG A 44 -18.84 -9.15 -0.94
CA ARG A 44 -17.59 -8.75 -1.57
C ARG A 44 -16.42 -9.67 -1.18
N GLN A 45 -16.38 -10.11 0.08
CA GLN A 45 -15.30 -10.96 0.59
C GLN A 45 -15.39 -12.41 0.11
N GLU A 46 -16.59 -12.94 -0.04
CA GLU A 46 -16.84 -14.36 -0.33
C GLU A 46 -16.05 -14.89 -1.55
N PRO A 47 -16.04 -14.25 -2.72
CA PRO A 47 -15.26 -14.73 -3.87
C PRO A 47 -13.76 -14.83 -3.58
N ILE A 48 -13.22 -13.86 -2.84
CA ILE A 48 -11.80 -13.83 -2.44
C ILE A 48 -11.49 -14.91 -1.41
N GLY A 49 -12.40 -15.10 -0.44
CA GLY A 49 -12.30 -16.18 0.55
C GLY A 49 -12.29 -17.56 -0.09
N LYS A 50 -13.23 -17.83 -1.00
CA LYS A 50 -13.28 -19.10 -1.75
C LYS A 50 -12.03 -19.34 -2.63
N TYR A 51 -11.52 -18.28 -3.25
CA TYR A 51 -10.24 -18.34 -3.95
C TYR A 51 -9.11 -18.75 -2.99
N GLY A 52 -9.06 -18.14 -1.79
CA GLY A 52 -8.07 -18.44 -0.77
C GLY A 52 -8.14 -19.90 -0.29
N GLU A 53 -9.34 -20.45 -0.09
CA GLU A 53 -9.52 -21.87 0.27
C GLU A 53 -8.90 -22.80 -0.78
N ILE A 54 -9.15 -22.54 -2.07
CA ILE A 54 -8.57 -23.33 -3.18
C ILE A 54 -7.05 -23.15 -3.21
N LEU A 55 -6.56 -21.92 -3.13
CA LEU A 55 -5.15 -21.60 -3.15
C LEU A 55 -4.38 -22.33 -2.04
N PHE A 56 -4.83 -22.20 -0.79
CA PHE A 56 -4.12 -22.79 0.34
C PHE A 56 -4.25 -24.31 0.39
N LYS A 57 -5.38 -24.87 -0.01
CA LYS A 57 -5.51 -26.32 -0.17
C LYS A 57 -4.48 -26.90 -1.15
N GLU A 58 -4.15 -26.18 -2.22
CA GLU A 58 -3.18 -26.65 -3.23
C GLU A 58 -1.73 -26.33 -2.89
N ARG A 59 -1.47 -25.17 -2.25
CA ARG A 59 -0.12 -24.61 -2.17
C ARG A 59 0.44 -24.50 -0.74
N PHE A 60 -0.43 -24.51 0.28
CA PHE A 60 -0.06 -24.39 1.68
C PHE A 60 -1.09 -25.10 2.58
N PRO A 61 -1.26 -26.45 2.42
CA PRO A 61 -2.37 -27.20 3.05
C PRO A 61 -2.31 -27.26 4.58
N GLU A 62 -1.15 -26.96 5.19
CA GLU A 62 -0.99 -26.89 6.64
C GLU A 62 -1.49 -25.58 7.27
N LEU A 63 -1.78 -24.55 6.48
CA LEU A 63 -2.28 -23.27 6.96
C LEU A 63 -3.76 -23.36 7.37
N GLU A 64 -4.08 -22.94 8.58
CA GLU A 64 -5.47 -22.71 9.02
C GLU A 64 -6.00 -21.42 8.37
N PHE A 65 -6.76 -21.55 7.27
CA PHE A 65 -7.33 -20.40 6.56
C PHE A 65 -8.83 -20.30 6.77
N SER A 66 -9.33 -19.07 7.03
CA SER A 66 -10.76 -18.77 7.10
C SER A 66 -11.04 -17.32 6.70
N TYR A 67 -12.34 -16.99 6.51
CA TYR A 67 -12.81 -15.63 6.32
C TYR A 67 -14.12 -15.43 7.06
N THR A 68 -14.33 -14.25 7.64
CA THR A 68 -15.47 -13.97 8.52
C THR A 68 -15.85 -12.48 8.51
N THR A 69 -17.08 -12.19 8.95
CA THR A 69 -17.55 -10.84 9.26
C THR A 69 -17.67 -10.60 10.75
N ASP A 70 -17.34 -11.61 11.59
CA ASP A 70 -17.35 -11.50 13.04
C ASP A 70 -16.01 -11.00 13.56
N VAL A 71 -16.03 -9.89 14.30
CA VAL A 71 -14.82 -9.23 14.82
C VAL A 71 -14.05 -10.08 15.83
N LYS A 72 -14.75 -10.90 16.63
CA LYS A 72 -14.10 -11.76 17.60
C LYS A 72 -13.36 -12.91 16.90
N GLU A 73 -14.04 -13.60 15.98
CA GLU A 73 -13.43 -14.67 15.19
C GLU A 73 -12.21 -14.16 14.39
N ALA A 74 -12.30 -12.92 13.90
CA ALA A 74 -11.24 -12.31 13.12
C ALA A 74 -9.99 -12.00 13.95
N TYR A 75 -10.15 -11.48 15.17
CA TYR A 75 -9.03 -10.88 15.89
C TYR A 75 -8.51 -11.72 17.05
N GLU A 76 -9.31 -12.63 17.61
CA GLU A 76 -8.89 -13.39 18.78
C GLU A 76 -7.65 -14.26 18.52
N GLY A 77 -6.59 -14.00 19.31
CA GLY A 77 -5.33 -14.75 19.23
C GLY A 77 -4.43 -14.39 18.04
N MET A 78 -4.64 -13.26 17.38
CA MET A 78 -3.75 -12.78 16.29
C MET A 78 -2.47 -12.15 16.84
N ASP A 79 -1.36 -12.43 16.14
CA ASP A 79 -0.04 -11.80 16.39
C ASP A 79 0.11 -10.52 15.58
N PHE A 80 -0.42 -10.52 14.34
CA PHE A 80 -0.36 -9.40 13.40
C PHE A 80 -1.72 -9.14 12.76
N ILE A 81 -2.06 -7.86 12.62
CA ILE A 81 -3.23 -7.38 11.89
C ILE A 81 -2.76 -6.50 10.74
N PHE A 82 -3.07 -6.91 9.51
CA PHE A 82 -2.76 -6.17 8.29
C PHE A 82 -4.00 -5.43 7.84
N MET A 83 -3.98 -4.10 7.87
CA MET A 83 -5.13 -3.27 7.54
C MET A 83 -5.00 -2.67 6.15
N GLN A 84 -5.96 -2.97 5.29
CA GLN A 84 -6.06 -2.44 3.92
C GLN A 84 -7.50 -2.03 3.57
N MET A 85 -8.24 -1.59 4.56
CA MET A 85 -9.63 -1.22 4.40
C MET A 85 -9.81 0.11 3.66
N ARG A 86 -10.95 0.27 3.01
CA ARG A 86 -11.34 1.51 2.34
C ARG A 86 -12.72 1.97 2.80
N ALA A 87 -12.76 3.00 3.63
CA ALA A 87 -13.99 3.62 4.10
C ALA A 87 -14.87 4.11 2.93
N GLY A 88 -16.07 3.55 2.80
CA GLY A 88 -17.01 3.86 1.72
C GLY A 88 -16.76 3.19 0.37
N GLY A 89 -15.70 2.37 0.25
CA GLY A 89 -15.41 1.61 -0.97
C GLY A 89 -15.06 2.47 -2.19
N LEU A 90 -15.00 1.85 -3.38
CA LEU A 90 -14.63 2.53 -4.62
C LEU A 90 -15.69 3.53 -5.10
N LYS A 91 -16.98 3.30 -4.79
CA LYS A 91 -18.05 4.24 -5.15
C LYS A 91 -17.91 5.59 -4.44
N MET A 92 -17.49 5.60 -3.18
CA MET A 92 -17.20 6.87 -2.48
C MET A 92 -15.90 7.49 -2.96
N ARG A 93 -14.87 6.69 -3.27
CA ARG A 93 -13.65 7.18 -3.91
C ARG A 93 -13.97 7.93 -5.21
N ALA A 94 -14.83 7.38 -6.08
CA ALA A 94 -15.23 8.07 -7.30
C ALA A 94 -15.83 9.46 -7.00
N LYS A 95 -16.69 9.58 -5.98
CA LYS A 95 -17.23 10.88 -5.55
C LYS A 95 -16.15 11.82 -5.00
N ASP A 96 -15.22 11.30 -4.22
CA ASP A 96 -14.08 12.07 -3.67
C ASP A 96 -13.18 12.62 -4.79
N GLU A 97 -13.11 11.95 -5.93
CA GLU A 97 -12.34 12.39 -7.10
C GLU A 97 -13.17 13.30 -8.03
N HIS A 98 -14.38 12.89 -8.42
CA HIS A 98 -15.24 13.64 -9.37
C HIS A 98 -15.69 15.01 -8.84
N ILE A 99 -16.16 15.08 -7.59
CA ILE A 99 -16.72 16.30 -7.04
C ILE A 99 -15.70 17.44 -7.03
N PRO A 100 -14.50 17.30 -6.45
CA PRO A 100 -13.51 18.38 -6.48
C PRO A 100 -13.08 18.74 -7.89
N LEU A 101 -12.85 17.75 -8.77
CA LEU A 101 -12.44 18.01 -10.15
C LEU A 101 -13.49 18.81 -10.92
N SER A 102 -14.78 18.53 -10.72
CA SER A 102 -15.87 19.32 -11.34
C SER A 102 -15.90 20.79 -10.89
N MET A 103 -15.26 21.09 -9.76
CA MET A 103 -15.12 22.43 -9.18
C MET A 103 -13.77 23.09 -9.50
N GLY A 104 -12.93 22.46 -10.30
CA GLY A 104 -11.57 22.94 -10.60
C GLY A 104 -10.58 22.78 -9.44
N LEU A 105 -10.82 21.81 -8.55
CA LEU A 105 -9.96 21.47 -7.41
C LEU A 105 -9.36 20.06 -7.57
N ILE A 106 -8.25 19.80 -6.90
CA ILE A 106 -7.65 18.46 -6.88
C ILE A 106 -8.62 17.44 -6.30
N GLY A 107 -9.04 16.50 -7.14
CA GLY A 107 -9.81 15.29 -6.81
C GLY A 107 -8.94 14.06 -6.99
N GLN A 108 -8.17 13.71 -5.97
CA GLN A 108 -7.30 12.56 -5.95
C GLN A 108 -7.53 11.77 -4.64
N GLU A 109 -7.26 10.47 -4.64
CA GLU A 109 -7.54 9.57 -3.52
C GLU A 109 -7.05 10.09 -2.17
N THR A 110 -5.83 10.67 -2.14
CA THR A 110 -5.13 11.02 -0.89
C THR A 110 -4.68 12.47 -0.84
N CYS A 111 -4.83 13.22 -1.93
CA CYS A 111 -4.39 14.60 -2.04
C CYS A 111 -5.57 15.55 -2.30
N GLY A 112 -5.43 16.82 -1.87
CA GLY A 112 -6.43 17.85 -2.08
C GLY A 112 -7.75 17.62 -1.35
N ALA A 113 -8.84 18.19 -1.87
CA ALA A 113 -10.16 18.09 -1.26
C ALA A 113 -10.71 16.66 -1.23
N GLY A 114 -10.42 15.87 -2.25
CA GLY A 114 -10.78 14.45 -2.30
C GLY A 114 -10.09 13.64 -1.19
N GLY A 115 -8.79 13.81 -1.02
CA GLY A 115 -8.02 13.17 0.05
C GLY A 115 -8.49 13.58 1.45
N MET A 116 -8.88 14.85 1.64
CA MET A 116 -9.45 15.30 2.90
C MET A 116 -10.79 14.61 3.22
N ALA A 117 -11.71 14.54 2.26
CA ALA A 117 -13.02 13.90 2.45
C ALA A 117 -12.87 12.40 2.77
N TYR A 118 -12.01 11.71 2.05
CA TYR A 118 -11.68 10.32 2.31
C TYR A 118 -11.02 10.14 3.69
N GLY A 119 -10.07 11.02 4.04
CA GLY A 119 -9.38 10.98 5.32
C GLY A 119 -10.29 11.11 6.53
N LEU A 120 -11.18 12.10 6.52
CA LEU A 120 -12.16 12.29 7.60
C LEU A 120 -13.07 11.06 7.79
N ARG A 121 -13.49 10.44 6.70
CA ARG A 121 -14.29 9.21 6.73
C ARG A 121 -13.47 8.02 7.24
N SER A 122 -12.22 7.87 6.76
CA SER A 122 -11.32 6.79 7.15
C SER A 122 -10.96 6.82 8.63
N CYS A 123 -10.77 8.00 9.22
CA CYS A 123 -10.45 8.13 10.66
C CYS A 123 -11.50 7.47 11.55
N VAL A 124 -12.79 7.66 11.25
CA VAL A 124 -13.88 7.07 12.05
C VAL A 124 -13.83 5.55 12.02
N ASP A 125 -13.75 4.98 10.83
CA ASP A 125 -13.75 3.51 10.66
C ASP A 125 -12.47 2.88 11.23
N MET A 126 -11.32 3.55 11.07
CA MET A 126 -10.04 3.06 11.57
C MET A 126 -9.96 3.08 13.09
N ILE A 127 -10.40 4.14 13.75
CA ILE A 127 -10.45 4.22 15.22
C ILE A 127 -11.32 3.09 15.77
N LYS A 128 -12.51 2.90 15.19
CA LYS A 128 -13.40 1.81 15.58
C LYS A 128 -12.72 0.44 15.42
N ALA A 129 -12.10 0.19 14.26
CA ALA A 129 -11.43 -1.08 14.01
C ALA A 129 -10.29 -1.35 15.01
N VAL A 130 -9.51 -0.33 15.38
CA VAL A 130 -8.43 -0.49 16.37
C VAL A 130 -8.98 -0.75 17.78
N HIS A 131 -10.10 -0.13 18.20
CA HIS A 131 -10.76 -0.46 19.45
C HIS A 131 -11.22 -1.93 19.48
N ASP A 132 -11.83 -2.41 18.38
CA ASP A 132 -12.24 -3.81 18.26
C ASP A 132 -11.02 -4.75 18.31
N ILE A 133 -9.94 -4.42 17.59
CA ILE A 133 -8.68 -5.20 17.61
C ILE A 133 -8.11 -5.25 19.02
N ARG A 134 -8.02 -4.13 19.74
CA ARG A 134 -7.46 -4.08 21.10
C ARG A 134 -8.30 -4.82 22.12
N THR A 135 -9.59 -4.98 21.85
CA THR A 135 -10.50 -5.80 22.67
C THR A 135 -10.17 -7.29 22.58
N TYR A 136 -9.90 -7.81 21.37
CA TYR A 136 -9.73 -9.25 21.14
C TYR A 136 -8.28 -9.69 20.91
N ALA A 137 -7.40 -8.76 20.50
CA ALA A 137 -5.98 -8.98 20.26
C ALA A 137 -5.13 -7.84 20.84
N PRO A 138 -5.12 -7.63 22.19
CA PRO A 138 -4.50 -6.47 22.82
C PRO A 138 -3.00 -6.34 22.57
N ASN A 139 -2.33 -7.43 22.22
CA ASN A 139 -0.89 -7.48 22.00
C ASN A 139 -0.48 -7.56 20.53
N ALA A 140 -1.43 -7.65 19.59
CA ALA A 140 -1.13 -7.76 18.18
C ALA A 140 -0.40 -6.50 17.65
N TRP A 141 0.52 -6.71 16.73
CA TRP A 141 1.03 -5.62 15.91
C TRP A 141 0.01 -5.26 14.83
N ILE A 142 -0.30 -3.98 14.70
CA ILE A 142 -1.18 -3.45 13.67
C ILE A 142 -0.30 -2.78 12.62
N LEU A 143 -0.30 -3.33 11.40
CA LEU A 143 0.35 -2.77 10.24
C LEU A 143 -0.70 -2.14 9.35
N ASN A 144 -0.81 -0.82 9.38
CA ASN A 144 -1.82 -0.09 8.63
C ASN A 144 -1.28 0.34 7.27
N TYR A 145 -1.95 -0.11 6.23
CA TYR A 145 -1.72 0.27 4.84
C TYR A 145 -2.94 1.01 4.23
N SER A 146 -3.92 1.36 5.07
CA SER A 146 -5.12 2.09 4.62
C SER A 146 -4.81 3.56 4.42
N ASN A 147 -5.43 4.15 3.41
CA ASN A 147 -5.25 5.55 3.03
C ASN A 147 -6.38 6.46 3.56
N PRO A 148 -6.12 7.77 3.61
CA PRO A 148 -4.85 8.47 3.50
C PRO A 148 -3.96 8.23 4.72
N ALA A 149 -2.81 7.61 4.49
CA ALA A 149 -2.03 7.02 5.58
C ALA A 149 -1.58 8.01 6.67
N ALA A 150 -1.15 9.23 6.30
CA ALA A 150 -0.74 10.23 7.31
C ALA A 150 -1.92 10.77 8.13
N ILE A 151 -3.10 10.97 7.52
CA ILE A 151 -4.30 11.43 8.24
C ILE A 151 -4.76 10.38 9.23
N VAL A 152 -4.80 9.12 8.79
CA VAL A 152 -5.13 7.98 9.65
C VAL A 152 -4.11 7.80 10.77
N ALA A 153 -2.81 7.90 10.46
CA ALA A 153 -1.74 7.80 11.45
C ALA A 153 -1.91 8.84 12.58
N GLU A 154 -2.18 10.11 12.21
CA GLU A 154 -2.39 11.16 13.20
C GLU A 154 -3.66 10.94 14.04
N ALA A 155 -4.74 10.46 13.45
CA ALA A 155 -5.96 10.13 14.17
C ALA A 155 -5.74 9.00 15.18
N LEU A 156 -5.06 7.92 14.76
CA LEU A 156 -4.73 6.78 15.63
C LEU A 156 -3.78 7.18 16.77
N ARG A 157 -2.78 8.04 16.49
CA ARG A 157 -1.89 8.56 17.54
C ARG A 157 -2.64 9.34 18.62
N ARG A 158 -3.61 10.15 18.20
CA ARG A 158 -4.41 10.96 19.16
C ARG A 158 -5.33 10.09 20.01
N GLU A 159 -5.93 9.06 19.42
CA GLU A 159 -6.84 8.17 20.13
C GLU A 159 -6.07 7.15 20.98
N PHE A 160 -4.92 6.65 20.51
CA PHE A 160 -4.11 5.62 21.16
C PHE A 160 -2.67 6.09 21.40
N PRO A 161 -2.43 7.16 22.20
CA PRO A 161 -1.10 7.80 22.32
C PRO A 161 -0.02 6.88 22.90
N ASP A 162 -0.40 5.91 23.68
CA ASP A 162 0.51 4.96 24.34
C ASP A 162 0.70 3.65 23.57
N ASP A 163 -0.03 3.45 22.48
CA ASP A 163 0.04 2.22 21.69
C ASP A 163 1.18 2.28 20.67
N LYS A 164 2.32 1.68 21.02
CA LYS A 164 3.53 1.63 20.18
C LYS A 164 3.54 0.44 19.20
N ARG A 165 2.43 -0.31 19.09
CA ARG A 165 2.29 -1.44 18.17
C ARG A 165 1.38 -1.14 16.97
N ILE A 166 1.19 0.13 16.66
CA ILE A 166 0.51 0.58 15.44
C ILE A 166 1.54 1.22 14.53
N LEU A 167 1.80 0.61 13.39
CA LEU A 167 2.69 1.14 12.35
C LEU A 167 1.90 1.50 11.11
N ASN A 168 2.24 2.63 10.50
CA ASN A 168 1.60 3.09 9.28
C ASN A 168 2.60 2.99 8.13
N ILE A 169 2.16 2.40 7.01
CA ILE A 169 3.00 2.01 5.90
C ILE A 169 2.47 2.66 4.62
N CYS A 170 3.39 3.16 3.79
CA CYS A 170 3.13 3.57 2.42
C CYS A 170 4.27 3.05 1.54
N ASP A 171 3.94 2.35 0.47
CA ASP A 171 4.92 1.79 -0.46
C ASP A 171 5.46 2.81 -1.48
N GLN A 172 4.92 4.02 -1.50
CA GLN A 172 5.29 5.00 -2.54
C GLN A 172 6.78 5.37 -2.51
N PRO A 173 7.44 5.63 -1.36
CA PRO A 173 8.87 5.86 -1.34
C PRO A 173 9.67 4.66 -1.86
N GLU A 174 9.31 3.45 -1.47
CA GLU A 174 9.96 2.22 -1.97
C GLU A 174 9.79 2.05 -3.49
N ASN A 175 8.59 2.34 -4.02
CA ASN A 175 8.35 2.29 -5.46
C ASN A 175 9.23 3.30 -6.24
N VAL A 176 9.54 4.46 -5.66
CA VAL A 176 10.49 5.40 -6.24
C VAL A 176 11.90 4.80 -6.24
N VAL A 177 12.35 4.18 -5.16
CA VAL A 177 13.65 3.49 -5.08
C VAL A 177 13.75 2.35 -6.10
N ARG A 178 12.69 1.56 -6.26
CA ARG A 178 12.60 0.50 -7.30
C ARG A 178 12.70 1.09 -8.72
N SER A 179 12.15 2.26 -8.95
CA SER A 179 12.29 2.97 -10.23
C SER A 179 13.71 3.50 -10.45
N VAL A 180 14.35 3.97 -9.39
CA VAL A 180 15.79 4.34 -9.42
C VAL A 180 16.65 3.11 -9.74
N SER A 181 16.38 1.97 -9.12
CA SER A 181 17.14 0.74 -9.40
C SER A 181 17.00 0.28 -10.85
N ARG A 182 15.78 0.37 -11.43
CA ARG A 182 15.55 0.14 -12.85
C ARG A 182 16.39 1.07 -13.72
N LEU A 183 16.38 2.36 -13.39
CA LEU A 183 17.14 3.37 -14.16
C LEU A 183 18.64 3.11 -14.11
N LEU A 184 19.17 2.73 -12.94
CA LEU A 184 20.58 2.43 -12.72
C LEU A 184 21.01 1.05 -13.23
N GLY A 185 20.05 0.12 -13.42
CA GLY A 185 20.33 -1.27 -13.81
C GLY A 185 20.91 -2.11 -12.66
N CYS A 186 20.56 -1.81 -11.39
CA CYS A 186 20.97 -2.53 -10.19
C CYS A 186 19.78 -3.15 -9.46
N LYS A 187 20.02 -3.88 -8.39
CA LYS A 187 18.94 -4.34 -7.49
C LYS A 187 18.54 -3.20 -6.56
N TRP A 188 17.25 -3.13 -6.21
CA TRP A 188 16.78 -2.09 -5.30
C TRP A 188 17.29 -2.29 -3.86
N GLU A 189 17.57 -3.53 -3.47
CA GLU A 189 18.17 -3.89 -2.19
C GLU A 189 19.62 -3.40 -2.03
N ASP A 190 20.29 -3.07 -3.14
CA ASP A 190 21.64 -2.52 -3.14
C ASP A 190 21.65 -0.98 -2.96
N LEU A 191 20.49 -0.36 -2.79
CA LEU A 191 20.32 1.08 -2.59
C LEU A 191 19.95 1.41 -1.14
N ASP A 192 20.62 2.40 -0.55
CA ASP A 192 20.34 2.97 0.77
C ASP A 192 19.87 4.42 0.62
N PRO A 193 18.54 4.65 0.54
CA PRO A 193 18.00 5.99 0.33
C PRO A 193 17.93 6.78 1.65
N VAL A 194 18.13 8.09 1.56
CA VAL A 194 17.82 9.05 2.63
C VAL A 194 16.60 9.85 2.22
N TYR A 195 15.50 9.63 2.89
CA TYR A 195 14.19 10.19 2.59
C TYR A 195 13.64 11.00 3.77
N PHE A 196 12.98 12.11 3.50
CA PHE A 196 12.29 12.90 4.50
C PHE A 196 11.03 13.55 3.92
N GLY A 197 10.11 13.95 4.77
CA GLY A 197 8.93 14.72 4.41
C GLY A 197 7.65 14.19 5.02
N LEU A 198 6.51 14.68 4.51
CA LEU A 198 5.20 14.15 4.84
C LEU A 198 4.85 12.98 3.90
N ASN A 199 3.95 12.10 4.33
CA ASN A 199 3.45 11.08 3.42
C ASN A 199 2.81 11.73 2.18
N HIS A 200 3.19 11.26 0.99
CA HIS A 200 2.85 11.83 -0.31
C HIS A 200 3.34 13.26 -0.57
N TYR A 201 4.23 13.79 0.27
CA TYR A 201 4.94 15.05 0.03
C TYR A 201 6.34 14.96 0.65
N GLY A 202 7.26 14.33 -0.05
CA GLY A 202 8.57 14.02 0.49
C GLY A 202 9.67 13.90 -0.57
N TRP A 203 10.91 13.87 -0.10
CA TRP A 203 12.09 14.08 -0.90
C TRP A 203 13.21 13.14 -0.53
N PHE A 204 13.92 12.61 -1.52
CA PHE A 204 15.19 11.93 -1.33
C PHE A 204 16.31 12.95 -1.43
N THR A 205 17.16 13.03 -0.41
CA THR A 205 18.35 13.87 -0.37
C THR A 205 19.58 13.14 -0.87
N HIS A 206 19.62 11.81 -0.69
CA HIS A 206 20.68 10.93 -1.15
C HIS A 206 20.09 9.58 -1.52
N VAL A 207 20.78 8.88 -2.41
CA VAL A 207 20.58 7.48 -2.70
C VAL A 207 21.95 6.84 -2.75
N TYR A 208 22.37 6.22 -1.66
CA TYR A 208 23.67 5.60 -1.58
C TYR A 208 23.66 4.19 -2.17
N ASP A 209 24.77 3.82 -2.81
CA ASP A 209 25.10 2.42 -3.04
C ASP A 209 25.42 1.78 -1.69
N ALA A 210 24.67 0.76 -1.29
CA ALA A 210 24.80 0.14 0.04
C ALA A 210 26.14 -0.57 0.26
N HIS A 211 26.86 -0.90 -0.81
CA HIS A 211 28.16 -1.62 -0.75
C HIS A 211 29.35 -0.66 -0.74
N THR A 212 29.26 0.44 -1.50
CA THR A 212 30.38 1.37 -1.67
C THR A 212 30.24 2.65 -0.86
N GLY A 213 29.01 3.03 -0.47
CA GLY A 213 28.71 4.31 0.15
C GLY A 213 28.74 5.50 -0.82
N GLU A 214 28.84 5.27 -2.13
CA GLU A 214 28.77 6.31 -3.16
C GLU A 214 27.36 6.89 -3.23
N ASP A 215 27.21 8.21 -3.24
CA ASP A 215 25.94 8.87 -3.50
C ASP A 215 25.62 8.86 -5.01
N LEU A 216 24.61 8.07 -5.37
CA LEU A 216 24.19 7.89 -6.75
C LEU A 216 23.16 8.94 -7.21
N LEU A 217 22.63 9.80 -6.31
CA LEU A 217 21.62 10.79 -6.67
C LEU A 217 22.07 11.75 -7.79
N PRO A 218 23.31 12.24 -7.83
CA PRO A 218 23.80 13.05 -8.95
C PRO A 218 23.70 12.33 -10.31
N LYS A 219 24.05 11.03 -10.33
CA LYS A 219 23.94 10.20 -11.55
C LYS A 219 22.49 9.97 -11.94
N VAL A 220 21.61 9.67 -10.97
CA VAL A 220 20.17 9.52 -11.19
C VAL A 220 19.58 10.77 -11.81
N ARG A 221 19.98 11.94 -11.34
CA ARG A 221 19.53 13.25 -11.85
C ARG A 221 19.84 13.42 -13.34
N GLU A 222 21.06 13.16 -13.74
CA GLU A 222 21.45 13.26 -15.15
C GLU A 222 20.67 12.24 -16.02
N MET A 223 20.49 11.02 -15.51
CA MET A 223 19.73 10.01 -16.23
C MET A 223 18.25 10.35 -16.36
N VAL A 224 17.63 10.92 -15.30
CA VAL A 224 16.24 11.39 -15.34
C VAL A 224 16.08 12.53 -16.34
N LYS A 225 17.03 13.46 -16.37
CA LYS A 225 17.04 14.56 -17.34
C LYS A 225 17.08 14.07 -18.79
N GLU A 226 17.87 13.04 -19.07
CA GLU A 226 18.04 12.49 -20.42
C GLU A 226 16.91 11.54 -20.84
N LYS A 227 16.46 10.66 -19.93
CA LYS A 227 15.61 9.50 -20.24
C LYS A 227 14.20 9.59 -19.63
N GLY A 228 13.94 10.62 -18.81
CA GLY A 228 12.73 10.67 -17.98
C GLY A 228 12.77 9.69 -16.79
N PHE A 229 11.65 9.58 -16.10
CA PHE A 229 11.49 8.70 -14.95
C PHE A 229 10.23 7.84 -15.12
N LEU A 230 10.35 6.54 -14.96
CA LEU A 230 9.27 5.59 -15.14
C LEU A 230 9.20 4.61 -13.96
N PRO A 231 8.01 4.07 -13.63
CA PRO A 231 7.88 3.01 -12.63
C PRO A 231 8.66 1.75 -13.06
N GLN A 232 9.06 0.94 -12.08
CA GLN A 232 9.84 -0.28 -12.34
C GLN A 232 9.13 -1.24 -13.32
N ASP A 233 7.81 -1.31 -13.25
CA ASP A 233 6.95 -2.17 -14.04
C ASP A 233 6.14 -1.39 -15.10
N ALA A 234 6.75 -0.37 -15.72
CA ALA A 234 6.10 0.57 -16.64
C ALA A 234 5.29 -0.12 -17.75
N GLU A 235 5.77 -1.27 -18.26
CA GLU A 235 5.12 -2.03 -19.33
C GLU A 235 3.75 -2.62 -18.90
N GLN A 236 3.47 -2.68 -17.60
CA GLN A 236 2.24 -3.24 -17.01
C GLN A 236 1.34 -2.16 -16.40
N ARG A 237 1.76 -0.89 -16.47
CA ARG A 237 1.04 0.21 -15.81
C ARG A 237 0.08 0.94 -16.74
N ASP A 238 -1.00 1.42 -16.13
CA ASP A 238 -1.97 2.31 -16.78
C ASP A 238 -1.33 3.67 -17.09
N GLN A 239 -1.84 4.38 -18.11
CA GLN A 239 -1.29 5.67 -18.56
C GLN A 239 -1.25 6.71 -17.42
N SER A 240 -2.26 6.76 -16.58
CA SER A 240 -2.30 7.69 -15.43
C SER A 240 -1.12 7.53 -14.45
N TRP A 241 -0.59 6.30 -14.32
CA TRP A 241 0.63 6.05 -13.55
C TRP A 241 1.89 6.51 -14.28
N LEU A 242 1.98 6.25 -15.57
CA LEU A 242 3.11 6.72 -16.39
C LEU A 242 3.21 8.24 -16.35
N ASP A 243 2.07 8.93 -16.48
CA ASP A 243 1.99 10.40 -16.39
C ASP A 243 2.40 10.91 -15.00
N THR A 244 2.02 10.19 -13.95
CA THR A 244 2.41 10.52 -12.58
C THR A 244 3.92 10.43 -12.38
N TYR A 245 4.56 9.41 -12.92
CA TYR A 245 6.02 9.27 -12.87
C TYR A 245 6.74 10.24 -13.81
N GLY A 246 6.16 10.57 -14.95
CA GLY A 246 6.71 11.54 -15.90
C GLY A 246 6.94 12.93 -15.28
N MET A 247 6.10 13.34 -14.34
CA MET A 247 6.26 14.63 -13.64
C MET A 247 7.52 14.73 -12.78
N VAL A 248 8.13 13.61 -12.40
CA VAL A 248 9.39 13.62 -11.62
C VAL A 248 10.48 14.39 -12.38
N GLN A 249 10.56 14.25 -13.71
CA GLN A 249 11.53 15.00 -14.53
C GLN A 249 11.32 16.52 -14.42
N THR A 250 10.07 16.96 -14.48
CA THR A 250 9.71 18.39 -14.33
C THR A 250 10.05 18.91 -12.93
N ILE A 251 9.68 18.15 -11.88
CA ILE A 251 9.96 18.55 -10.51
C ILE A 251 11.46 18.63 -10.25
N MET A 252 12.24 17.67 -10.75
CA MET A 252 13.72 17.70 -10.61
C MET A 252 14.39 18.83 -11.39
N ALA A 253 13.76 19.36 -12.44
CA ALA A 253 14.27 20.56 -13.13
C ALA A 253 14.10 21.82 -12.26
N ASP A 254 13.00 21.92 -11.50
CA ASP A 254 12.73 23.05 -10.60
C ASP A 254 13.43 22.90 -9.24
N PHE A 255 13.63 21.66 -8.77
CA PHE A 255 14.27 21.32 -7.50
C PHE A 255 15.45 20.35 -7.72
N PRO A 256 16.55 20.80 -8.33
CA PRO A 256 17.61 19.92 -8.82
C PRO A 256 18.43 19.22 -7.72
N GLU A 257 18.28 19.61 -6.47
CA GLU A 257 19.00 19.02 -5.34
C GLU A 257 18.37 17.73 -4.82
N PHE A 258 17.09 17.47 -5.20
CA PHE A 258 16.29 16.39 -4.62
C PHE A 258 15.68 15.49 -5.70
N LEU A 259 15.40 14.22 -5.32
CA LEU A 259 14.50 13.36 -6.08
C LEU A 259 13.14 13.39 -5.35
N PRO A 260 12.06 13.84 -6.02
CA PRO A 260 10.75 13.99 -5.38
C PRO A 260 10.01 12.66 -5.22
N ASN A 261 9.07 12.64 -4.28
CA ASN A 261 7.96 11.71 -4.33
C ASN A 261 7.08 12.04 -5.54
N THR A 262 6.54 11.03 -6.21
CA THR A 262 5.73 11.23 -7.41
C THR A 262 4.41 11.99 -7.13
N TYR A 263 3.95 12.03 -5.87
CA TYR A 263 2.75 12.79 -5.48
C TYR A 263 3.00 14.27 -5.19
N ASP A 264 4.28 14.73 -5.12
CA ASP A 264 4.60 16.14 -4.91
C ASP A 264 3.98 17.04 -5.98
N GLN A 265 3.74 16.50 -7.17
CA GLN A 265 3.06 17.20 -8.27
C GLN A 265 1.66 17.74 -7.93
N TYR A 266 0.93 17.10 -7.00
CA TYR A 266 -0.40 17.57 -6.60
C TYR A 266 -0.36 18.82 -5.73
N TYR A 267 0.78 19.08 -5.09
CA TYR A 267 1.03 20.23 -4.24
C TYR A 267 1.79 21.34 -4.96
N LEU A 268 2.76 20.97 -5.79
CA LEU A 268 3.63 21.91 -6.50
C LEU A 268 2.99 22.46 -7.80
N TYR A 269 2.19 21.63 -8.48
CA TYR A 269 1.59 21.96 -9.78
C TYR A 269 0.07 21.66 -9.79
N PRO A 270 -0.72 22.21 -8.83
CA PRO A 270 -2.13 21.86 -8.71
C PRO A 270 -2.94 22.25 -9.96
N ASP A 271 -2.71 23.42 -10.53
CA ASP A 271 -3.43 23.92 -11.73
C ASP A 271 -3.13 23.02 -12.94
N TYR A 272 -1.86 22.63 -13.11
CA TYR A 272 -1.47 21.67 -14.15
C TYR A 272 -2.21 20.34 -13.97
N LYS A 273 -2.22 19.80 -12.76
CA LYS A 273 -2.89 18.52 -12.50
C LYS A 273 -4.40 18.60 -12.73
N VAL A 274 -5.06 19.63 -12.26
CA VAL A 274 -6.51 19.84 -12.49
C VAL A 274 -6.82 19.90 -14.00
N SER A 275 -6.00 20.60 -14.78
CA SER A 275 -6.21 20.72 -16.23
C SER A 275 -5.94 19.43 -17.03
N HIS A 276 -5.24 18.46 -16.44
CA HIS A 276 -4.88 17.18 -17.08
C HIS A 276 -5.63 15.97 -16.51
N LEU A 277 -6.47 16.16 -15.49
CA LEU A 277 -7.33 15.12 -14.96
C LEU A 277 -8.73 15.23 -15.59
N ASP A 278 -9.30 14.09 -16.00
CA ASP A 278 -10.65 14.06 -16.55
C ASP A 278 -11.68 13.99 -15.40
N PRO A 279 -12.51 15.03 -15.22
CA PRO A 279 -13.54 15.02 -14.18
C PRO A 279 -14.67 14.01 -14.44
N ASN A 280 -14.76 13.43 -15.65
CA ASN A 280 -15.77 12.44 -16.01
C ASN A 280 -15.28 11.01 -15.95
N PHE A 281 -13.97 10.80 -15.95
CA PHE A 281 -13.35 9.47 -15.84
C PHE A 281 -12.07 9.55 -15.04
N THR A 282 -12.17 9.26 -13.76
CA THR A 282 -11.08 9.40 -12.80
C THR A 282 -10.34 8.08 -12.57
N ARG A 283 -9.29 8.13 -11.76
CA ARG A 283 -8.57 6.91 -11.35
C ARG A 283 -9.47 5.89 -10.65
N ALA A 284 -10.50 6.32 -9.94
CA ALA A 284 -11.46 5.40 -9.33
C ALA A 284 -12.22 4.59 -10.39
N ASP A 285 -12.66 5.26 -11.47
CA ASP A 285 -13.36 4.60 -12.59
C ASP A 285 -12.45 3.62 -13.32
N GLU A 286 -11.21 4.02 -13.57
CA GLU A 286 -10.18 3.17 -14.17
C GLU A 286 -9.94 1.90 -13.33
N VAL A 287 -9.87 2.03 -12.00
CA VAL A 287 -9.72 0.90 -11.09
C VAL A 287 -10.93 -0.04 -11.12
N MET A 288 -12.15 0.53 -11.12
CA MET A 288 -13.38 -0.28 -11.19
C MET A 288 -13.50 -1.01 -12.53
N ALA A 289 -13.26 -0.33 -13.64
CA ALA A 289 -13.33 -0.91 -14.98
C ALA A 289 -12.23 -1.95 -15.27
N GLY A 290 -11.05 -1.76 -14.70
CA GLY A 290 -9.86 -2.58 -14.93
C GLY A 290 -9.58 -3.59 -13.83
N ARG A 291 -8.85 -3.17 -12.80
CA ARG A 291 -8.34 -4.06 -11.74
C ARG A 291 -9.44 -4.81 -11.00
N GLU A 292 -10.49 -4.10 -10.59
CA GLU A 292 -11.57 -4.72 -9.82
C GLU A 292 -12.24 -5.84 -10.64
N LYS A 293 -12.62 -5.53 -11.88
CA LYS A 293 -13.22 -6.51 -12.79
C LYS A 293 -12.30 -7.71 -13.01
N ARG A 294 -11.01 -7.47 -13.24
CA ARG A 294 -10.02 -8.55 -13.46
C ARG A 294 -9.91 -9.48 -12.24
N VAL A 295 -9.79 -8.92 -11.03
CA VAL A 295 -9.66 -9.70 -9.80
C VAL A 295 -10.88 -10.59 -9.57
N PHE A 296 -12.08 -10.03 -9.63
CA PHE A 296 -13.30 -10.82 -9.41
C PHE A 296 -13.59 -11.82 -10.54
N THR A 297 -13.17 -11.53 -11.77
CA THR A 297 -13.23 -12.50 -12.88
C THR A 297 -12.28 -13.68 -12.60
N GLU A 298 -11.03 -13.42 -12.18
CA GLU A 298 -10.07 -14.47 -11.78
C GLU A 298 -10.64 -15.35 -10.66
N CYS A 299 -11.21 -14.72 -9.61
CA CYS A 299 -11.84 -15.47 -8.52
C CYS A 299 -12.96 -16.39 -9.06
N ALA A 300 -13.87 -15.86 -9.89
CA ALA A 300 -15.00 -16.62 -10.43
C ALA A 300 -14.53 -17.81 -11.29
N GLU A 301 -13.49 -17.63 -12.09
CA GLU A 301 -12.91 -18.70 -12.92
C GLU A 301 -12.27 -19.80 -12.06
N VAL A 302 -11.45 -19.42 -11.06
CA VAL A 302 -10.82 -20.40 -10.16
C VAL A 302 -11.86 -21.17 -9.35
N ILE A 303 -12.89 -20.49 -8.85
CA ILE A 303 -13.99 -21.16 -8.14
C ILE A 303 -14.74 -22.14 -9.05
N LYS A 304 -15.05 -21.74 -10.28
CA LYS A 304 -15.73 -22.59 -11.28
C LYS A 304 -14.91 -23.84 -11.63
N GLU A 305 -13.60 -23.68 -11.79
CA GLU A 305 -12.68 -24.77 -12.14
C GLU A 305 -12.33 -25.65 -10.93
N GLY A 306 -12.51 -25.14 -9.70
CA GLY A 306 -12.15 -25.82 -8.44
C GLY A 306 -10.64 -26.02 -8.28
N LYS A 307 -9.82 -25.32 -9.06
CA LYS A 307 -8.35 -25.38 -9.05
C LYS A 307 -7.73 -24.08 -9.51
N LEU A 308 -6.49 -23.83 -9.06
CA LEU A 308 -5.76 -22.59 -9.32
C LEU A 308 -5.19 -22.54 -10.76
N GLY A 309 -4.66 -23.66 -11.27
CA GLY A 309 -4.00 -23.73 -12.59
C GLY A 309 -2.79 -22.82 -12.69
N ASP A 310 -2.61 -22.19 -13.86
CA ASP A 310 -1.49 -21.29 -14.14
C ASP A 310 -1.73 -19.84 -13.63
N LYS A 311 -2.87 -19.58 -12.98
CA LYS A 311 -3.27 -18.24 -12.53
C LYS A 311 -2.48 -17.73 -11.31
N PHE A 312 -1.65 -18.59 -10.70
CA PHE A 312 -0.84 -18.21 -9.54
C PHE A 312 0.10 -17.02 -9.78
N HIS A 313 0.55 -16.80 -11.01
CA HIS A 313 1.55 -15.78 -11.36
C HIS A 313 0.96 -14.46 -11.87
N ALA A 314 -0.37 -14.34 -11.97
CA ALA A 314 -1.01 -13.27 -12.74
C ALA A 314 -1.10 -11.89 -12.05
N ILE A 315 -0.77 -11.74 -10.75
CA ILE A 315 -0.94 -10.48 -10.00
C ILE A 315 0.38 -10.08 -9.32
N SER A 316 0.77 -8.80 -9.48
CA SER A 316 1.86 -8.21 -8.70
C SER A 316 1.48 -8.15 -7.21
N ASP A 317 2.41 -8.51 -6.36
CA ASP A 317 2.25 -8.61 -4.90
C ASP A 317 3.19 -7.69 -4.11
N ALA A 318 3.77 -6.68 -4.76
CA ALA A 318 4.73 -5.76 -4.15
C ALA A 318 4.23 -5.09 -2.85
N HIS A 319 2.93 -4.72 -2.80
CA HIS A 319 2.33 -4.16 -1.58
C HIS A 319 2.32 -5.15 -0.41
N ALA A 320 1.88 -6.38 -0.70
CA ALA A 320 1.82 -7.43 0.29
C ALA A 320 3.22 -7.80 0.80
N GLU A 321 4.18 -7.88 -0.11
CA GLU A 321 5.57 -8.21 0.20
C GLU A 321 6.18 -7.23 1.19
N MET A 322 5.98 -5.92 1.01
CA MET A 322 6.47 -4.90 1.93
C MET A 322 5.90 -5.09 3.34
N MET A 323 4.59 -5.29 3.48
CA MET A 323 3.97 -5.50 4.79
C MET A 323 4.47 -6.77 5.47
N ILE A 324 4.65 -7.86 4.72
CA ILE A 324 5.17 -9.12 5.24
C ILE A 324 6.62 -8.94 5.70
N LYS A 325 7.47 -8.24 4.94
CA LYS A 325 8.86 -7.96 5.33
C LYS A 325 8.96 -7.11 6.60
N VAL A 326 8.10 -6.10 6.76
CA VAL A 326 8.02 -5.32 8.00
C VAL A 326 7.60 -6.20 9.17
N ALA A 327 6.58 -7.06 8.99
CA ALA A 327 6.17 -8.00 10.01
C ALA A 327 7.28 -8.99 10.38
N GLU A 328 8.02 -9.49 9.41
CA GLU A 328 9.16 -10.36 9.56
C GLU A 328 10.30 -9.67 10.34
N ALA A 329 10.62 -8.41 9.98
CA ALA A 329 11.64 -7.63 10.68
C ALA A 329 11.30 -7.46 12.17
N ILE A 330 10.03 -7.18 12.50
CA ILE A 330 9.53 -7.11 13.88
C ILE A 330 9.62 -8.46 14.57
N ALA A 331 9.11 -9.51 13.92
CA ALA A 331 8.96 -10.85 14.49
C ALA A 331 10.31 -11.49 14.89
N TYR A 332 11.36 -11.20 14.11
CA TYR A 332 12.70 -11.78 14.25
C TYR A 332 13.76 -10.77 14.67
N ASN A 333 13.39 -9.51 14.89
CA ASN A 333 14.32 -8.41 15.25
C ASN A 333 15.51 -8.31 14.29
N LYS A 334 15.22 -8.20 12.99
CA LYS A 334 16.22 -8.31 11.93
C LYS A 334 17.14 -7.08 11.80
N ASN A 335 16.78 -5.95 12.42
CA ASN A 335 17.41 -4.64 12.22
C ASN A 335 17.35 -4.13 10.77
N ASP A 336 16.36 -4.57 10.00
CA ASP A 336 16.13 -4.08 8.65
C ASP A 336 15.70 -2.62 8.70
N ARG A 337 16.08 -1.84 7.69
CA ARG A 337 15.67 -0.45 7.53
C ARG A 337 14.48 -0.37 6.58
N HIS A 338 13.44 0.35 7.00
CA HIS A 338 12.23 0.57 6.21
C HIS A 338 11.83 2.03 6.27
N ILE A 339 11.34 2.58 5.15
CA ILE A 339 10.73 3.91 5.14
C ILE A 339 9.28 3.77 5.59
N LEU A 340 8.98 4.25 6.79
CA LEU A 340 7.66 4.16 7.41
C LEU A 340 7.12 5.56 7.72
N ILE A 341 5.83 5.63 8.06
CA ILE A 341 5.20 6.85 8.57
C ILE A 341 5.31 6.82 10.09
N VAL A 342 6.19 7.65 10.65
CA VAL A 342 6.54 7.64 12.07
C VAL A 342 6.24 8.98 12.74
N GLU A 343 6.05 8.92 14.05
CA GLU A 343 5.84 10.11 14.89
C GLU A 343 7.13 10.93 14.98
N ASN A 344 7.02 12.24 14.74
CA ASN A 344 8.12 13.19 14.85
C ASN A 344 8.07 13.92 16.20
N ASN A 345 8.60 13.31 17.26
CA ASN A 345 8.68 13.87 18.62
C ASN A 345 7.35 14.49 19.12
N GLY A 346 6.22 13.88 18.77
CA GLY A 346 4.89 14.33 19.16
C GLY A 346 4.31 15.49 18.34
N ALA A 347 5.01 15.99 17.32
CA ALA A 347 4.54 17.10 16.50
C ALA A 347 3.61 16.66 15.36
N SER A 348 4.02 15.67 14.57
CA SER A 348 3.25 15.13 13.45
C SER A 348 3.88 13.83 12.95
N PHE A 349 3.26 13.19 11.95
CA PHE A 349 3.85 12.04 11.26
C PHE A 349 4.66 12.48 10.05
N ILE A 350 5.85 11.92 9.93
CA ILE A 350 6.73 12.08 8.77
C ILE A 350 7.13 10.72 8.21
N ASN A 351 7.50 10.69 6.95
CA ASN A 351 8.17 9.53 6.34
C ASN A 351 9.68 9.67 6.51
N THR A 352 10.33 8.69 7.08
CA THR A 352 11.79 8.60 7.15
C THR A 352 12.27 7.16 6.97
#